data_7b8cd521a4c412a908e72ef143411380
#
_entry.id   7b8cd521a4c412a908e72ef143411380
#
_cell.length_a   1.000
_cell.length_b   1.000
_cell.length_c   1.000
_cell.angle_alpha   90.00
_cell.angle_beta   90.00
_cell.angle_gamma   90.00
#
_symmetry.space_group_name_H-M   'P 1'
#
loop_
_entity.id
_entity.type
_entity.pdbx_description
1 polymer ?
#
loop_
_entity_poly.entity_id
_entity_poly.type
_entity_poly.pdbx_seq_one_letter_code
_entity_poly.pdbx_strand_id
1 'polypeptide(L)'
;SEKILLEFVSANPTGPLHIGHARGAIYGDALLQIGRYLGHNITSEYYVNDAGRQVYLLGVSIYLRAKEDILKESVVYPEEFYRGEYIYELAEEAVREFGKEAFANEDIIKTLSVWGKDKMMVEIRQNLDMVGIKFDNFVSEKEVFSEWEKAKAKLDEHSALYVNEGKIWLRTTEHKDEKDRVVVRENG
;
A
#
# COMPACT_ATOMS: atom_id res chain seq x y z
N SER A 1 13.71 -29.23 -2.70
CA SER A 1 12.86 -28.37 -3.54
C SER A 1 13.22 -26.92 -3.27
N GLU A 2 13.31 -26.12 -4.30
CA GLU A 2 13.50 -24.68 -4.17
C GLU A 2 12.36 -24.06 -3.38
N LYS A 3 12.68 -23.05 -2.56
CA LYS A 3 11.66 -22.22 -1.90
C LYS A 3 11.32 -21.06 -2.85
N ILE A 4 10.05 -20.91 -3.17
CA ILE A 4 9.55 -19.88 -4.08
C ILE A 4 8.70 -18.91 -3.27
N LEU A 5 8.97 -17.61 -3.39
CA LEU A 5 8.08 -16.56 -2.95
C LEU A 5 7.30 -16.06 -4.17
N LEU A 6 5.99 -16.11 -4.10
CA LEU A 6 5.09 -15.64 -5.16
C LEU A 6 4.27 -14.44 -4.65
N GLU A 7 4.62 -13.26 -5.10
CA GLU A 7 3.87 -12.03 -4.85
C GLU A 7 2.91 -11.74 -6.00
N PHE A 8 1.66 -11.41 -5.67
CA PHE A 8 0.68 -11.02 -6.68
C PHE A 8 -0.44 -10.15 -6.06
N VAL A 9 -1.22 -9.49 -6.90
CA VAL A 9 -2.19 -8.44 -6.56
C VAL A 9 -1.50 -7.18 -6.01
N SER A 10 -1.09 -7.19 -4.76
CA SER A 10 -0.38 -6.09 -4.05
C SER A 10 -0.94 -4.69 -4.37
N ALA A 11 -2.28 -4.59 -4.42
CA ALA A 11 -2.98 -3.33 -4.69
C ALA A 11 -2.82 -2.38 -3.50
N ASN A 12 -2.69 -1.07 -3.78
CA ASN A 12 -2.59 -0.06 -2.76
C ASN A 12 -3.86 -0.03 -1.89
N PRO A 13 -3.74 0.06 -0.56
CA PRO A 13 -4.88 0.04 0.35
C PRO A 13 -5.56 1.41 0.46
N THR A 14 -5.84 2.01 -0.69
CA THR A 14 -6.47 3.34 -0.83
C THR A 14 -7.83 3.28 -1.51
N GLY A 15 -8.33 2.08 -1.78
CA GLY A 15 -9.64 1.82 -2.36
C GLY A 15 -9.91 0.33 -2.54
N PRO A 16 -11.14 -0.03 -2.93
CA PRO A 16 -11.54 -1.41 -3.15
C PRO A 16 -10.83 -2.03 -4.36
N LEU A 17 -10.76 -3.36 -4.40
CA LEU A 17 -10.31 -4.08 -5.58
C LEU A 17 -11.29 -3.85 -6.75
N HIS A 18 -10.76 -3.71 -7.94
CA HIS A 18 -11.54 -3.58 -9.16
C HIS A 18 -11.15 -4.65 -10.19
N ILE A 19 -11.89 -4.72 -11.29
CA ILE A 19 -11.69 -5.75 -12.34
C ILE A 19 -10.25 -5.76 -12.89
N GLY A 20 -9.56 -4.63 -12.89
CA GLY A 20 -8.15 -4.57 -13.29
C GLY A 20 -7.22 -5.40 -12.39
N HIS A 21 -7.54 -5.52 -11.10
CA HIS A 21 -6.79 -6.35 -10.16
C HIS A 21 -7.15 -7.84 -10.29
N ALA A 22 -8.39 -8.15 -10.71
CA ALA A 22 -8.90 -9.52 -10.77
C ALA A 22 -8.06 -10.44 -11.67
N ARG A 23 -7.55 -9.92 -12.80
CA ARG A 23 -6.69 -10.69 -13.71
C ARG A 23 -5.41 -11.16 -13.01
N GLY A 24 -4.73 -10.24 -12.32
CA GLY A 24 -3.51 -10.56 -11.57
C GLY A 24 -3.79 -11.52 -10.40
N ALA A 25 -4.94 -11.35 -9.74
CA ALA A 25 -5.37 -12.18 -8.64
C ALA A 25 -5.62 -13.64 -9.07
N ILE A 26 -6.42 -13.84 -10.12
CA ILE A 26 -6.75 -15.17 -10.64
C ILE A 26 -5.51 -15.86 -11.22
N TYR A 27 -4.68 -15.12 -11.98
CA TYR A 27 -3.48 -15.67 -12.58
C TYR A 27 -2.44 -16.07 -11.50
N GLY A 28 -2.23 -15.21 -10.50
CA GLY A 28 -1.30 -15.51 -9.40
C GLY A 28 -1.75 -16.70 -8.57
N ASP A 29 -3.04 -16.78 -8.23
CA ASP A 29 -3.59 -17.91 -7.50
C ASP A 29 -3.50 -19.22 -8.31
N ALA A 30 -3.79 -19.19 -9.63
CA ALA A 30 -3.65 -20.36 -10.49
C ALA A 30 -2.20 -20.87 -10.51
N LEU A 31 -1.19 -19.96 -10.60
CA LEU A 31 0.22 -20.34 -10.51
C LEU A 31 0.57 -20.95 -9.15
N LEU A 32 0.06 -20.35 -8.07
CA LEU A 32 0.24 -20.85 -6.70
C LEU A 32 -0.30 -22.28 -6.56
N GLN A 33 -1.55 -22.50 -6.98
CA GLN A 33 -2.23 -23.80 -6.84
C GLN A 33 -1.55 -24.88 -7.70
N ILE A 34 -1.23 -24.57 -8.95
CA ILE A 34 -0.54 -25.50 -9.86
C ILE A 34 0.86 -25.81 -9.32
N GLY A 35 1.60 -24.81 -8.89
CA GLY A 35 2.95 -25.02 -8.37
C GLY A 35 2.96 -25.89 -7.11
N ARG A 36 2.04 -25.66 -6.19
CA ARG A 36 1.85 -26.48 -4.98
C ARG A 36 1.42 -27.91 -5.33
N TYR A 37 0.51 -28.07 -6.28
CA TYR A 37 0.11 -29.39 -6.79
C TYR A 37 1.28 -30.19 -7.39
N LEU A 38 2.20 -29.51 -8.06
CA LEU A 38 3.42 -30.11 -8.59
C LEU A 38 4.51 -30.35 -7.53
N GLY A 39 4.25 -30.06 -6.26
CA GLY A 39 5.15 -30.34 -5.15
C GLY A 39 6.20 -29.23 -4.90
N HIS A 40 6.05 -28.05 -5.48
CA HIS A 40 6.90 -26.90 -5.16
C HIS A 40 6.54 -26.30 -3.80
N ASN A 41 7.57 -25.85 -3.07
CA ASN A 41 7.38 -25.13 -1.81
C ASN A 41 7.20 -23.63 -2.08
N ILE A 42 5.93 -23.21 -2.23
CA ILE A 42 5.57 -21.83 -2.60
C ILE A 42 4.88 -21.15 -1.42
N THR A 43 5.42 -19.99 -1.02
CA THR A 43 4.78 -19.05 -0.10
C THR A 43 4.17 -17.92 -0.92
N SER A 44 2.88 -17.65 -0.72
CA SER A 44 2.19 -16.53 -1.36
C SER A 44 2.22 -15.30 -0.48
N GLU A 45 2.49 -14.14 -1.08
CA GLU A 45 2.63 -12.87 -0.37
C GLU A 45 1.83 -11.76 -1.05
N TYR A 46 1.17 -10.96 -0.22
CA TYR A 46 0.57 -9.70 -0.59
C TYR A 46 1.40 -8.57 0.03
N TYR A 47 2.03 -7.74 -0.79
CA TYR A 47 2.75 -6.56 -0.33
C TYR A 47 1.78 -5.40 -0.10
N VAL A 48 1.74 -4.90 1.12
CA VAL A 48 0.87 -3.79 1.53
C VAL A 48 1.65 -2.50 1.47
N ASN A 49 1.44 -1.71 0.43
CA ASN A 49 2.02 -0.37 0.28
C ASN A 49 1.28 0.62 1.21
N ASP A 50 1.56 0.55 2.51
CA ASP A 50 0.91 1.34 3.56
C ASP A 50 1.75 2.52 4.05
N ALA A 51 2.84 2.84 3.35
CA ALA A 51 3.67 4.00 3.58
C ALA A 51 3.44 5.10 2.52
N GLY A 52 3.76 6.33 2.89
CA GLY A 52 3.87 7.42 1.95
C GLY A 52 2.59 8.19 1.64
N ARG A 53 2.66 8.96 0.54
CA ARG A 53 1.71 10.02 0.18
C ARG A 53 0.29 9.50 -0.10
N GLN A 54 0.15 8.31 -0.67
CA GLN A 54 -1.17 7.79 -1.09
C GLN A 54 -2.08 7.52 0.12
N VAL A 55 -1.53 6.96 1.19
CA VAL A 55 -2.28 6.73 2.43
C VAL A 55 -2.68 8.05 3.08
N TYR A 56 -1.80 9.06 3.05
CA TYR A 56 -2.13 10.40 3.52
C TYR A 56 -3.27 11.03 2.70
N LEU A 57 -3.21 10.91 1.36
CA LEU A 57 -4.28 11.40 0.46
C LEU A 57 -5.63 10.70 0.71
N LEU A 58 -5.63 9.44 1.12
CA LEU A 58 -6.86 8.75 1.55
C LEU A 58 -7.47 9.47 2.76
N GLY A 59 -6.65 9.76 3.79
CA GLY A 59 -7.10 10.49 4.98
C GLY A 59 -7.64 11.89 4.65
N VAL A 60 -6.94 12.64 3.78
CA VAL A 60 -7.39 13.95 3.27
C VAL A 60 -8.74 13.82 2.56
N SER A 61 -8.90 12.80 1.71
CA SER A 61 -10.13 12.59 0.95
C SER A 61 -11.32 12.29 1.86
N ILE A 62 -11.12 11.44 2.87
CA ILE A 62 -12.14 11.12 3.88
C ILE A 62 -12.52 12.39 4.68
N TYR A 63 -11.52 13.17 5.11
CA TYR A 63 -11.73 14.39 5.87
C TYR A 63 -12.57 15.43 5.10
N LEU A 64 -12.16 15.72 3.85
CA LEU A 64 -12.85 16.70 3.01
C LEU A 64 -14.27 16.25 2.67
N ARG A 65 -14.45 14.96 2.37
CA ARG A 65 -15.76 14.39 2.08
C ARG A 65 -16.68 14.45 3.30
N ALA A 66 -16.16 14.18 4.50
CA ALA A 66 -16.92 14.31 5.73
C ALA A 66 -17.38 15.77 5.96
N LYS A 67 -16.48 16.74 5.77
CA LYS A 67 -16.80 18.17 5.91
C LYS A 67 -17.87 18.60 4.91
N GLU A 68 -17.73 18.29 3.63
CA GLU A 68 -18.64 18.71 2.58
C GLU A 68 -20.02 18.04 2.69
N ASP A 69 -20.03 16.71 2.68
CA ASP A 69 -21.29 15.96 2.50
C ASP A 69 -22.04 15.71 3.80
N ILE A 70 -21.34 15.61 4.92
CA ILE A 70 -21.97 15.25 6.20
C ILE A 70 -22.12 16.47 7.13
N LEU A 71 -21.05 17.27 7.25
CA LEU A 71 -21.07 18.47 8.09
C LEU A 71 -21.60 19.70 7.36
N LYS A 72 -21.76 19.64 6.03
CA LYS A 72 -22.29 20.72 5.17
C LYS A 72 -21.41 21.98 5.20
N GLU A 73 -20.11 21.79 5.31
CA GLU A 73 -19.14 22.88 5.27
C GLU A 73 -18.59 23.05 3.84
N SER A 74 -18.19 24.28 3.51
CA SER A 74 -17.51 24.53 2.24
C SER A 74 -16.05 24.08 2.32
N VAL A 75 -15.60 23.30 1.34
CA VAL A 75 -14.23 22.78 1.27
C VAL A 75 -13.58 23.11 -0.07
N VAL A 76 -12.26 23.14 -0.09
CA VAL A 76 -11.46 23.24 -1.31
C VAL A 76 -10.68 21.95 -1.47
N TYR A 77 -10.95 21.24 -2.56
CA TYR A 77 -10.23 20.00 -2.85
C TYR A 77 -8.85 20.29 -3.45
N PRO A 78 -7.82 19.54 -3.04
CA PRO A 78 -6.52 19.59 -3.69
C PRO A 78 -6.62 18.99 -5.11
N GLU A 79 -5.59 19.20 -5.93
CA GLU A 79 -5.51 18.65 -7.28
C GLU A 79 -5.62 17.11 -7.28
N GLU A 80 -4.97 16.46 -6.33
CA GLU A 80 -4.99 15.01 -6.16
C GLU A 80 -5.81 14.62 -4.92
N PHE A 81 -6.85 13.80 -5.11
CA PHE A 81 -7.65 13.19 -4.04
C PHE A 81 -8.47 12.03 -4.61
N TYR A 82 -9.01 11.18 -3.73
CA TYR A 82 -9.87 10.06 -4.10
C TYR A 82 -11.33 10.50 -4.16
N ARG A 83 -12.09 10.05 -5.19
CA ARG A 83 -13.47 10.51 -5.49
C ARG A 83 -14.52 9.41 -5.48
N GLY A 84 -14.14 8.16 -5.20
CA GLY A 84 -15.06 7.02 -5.24
C GLY A 84 -16.17 7.11 -4.19
N GLU A 85 -17.28 6.39 -4.43
CA GLU A 85 -18.40 6.28 -3.48
C GLU A 85 -17.94 5.74 -2.13
N TYR A 86 -16.99 4.81 -2.12
CA TYR A 86 -16.39 4.27 -0.90
C TYR A 86 -15.78 5.34 0.01
N ILE A 87 -15.34 6.50 -0.52
CA ILE A 87 -14.86 7.62 0.29
C ILE A 87 -16.01 8.26 1.07
N TYR A 88 -17.20 8.34 0.48
CA TYR A 88 -18.39 8.82 1.19
C TYR A 88 -18.78 7.87 2.33
N GLU A 89 -18.80 6.57 2.07
CA GLU A 89 -19.09 5.53 3.08
C GLU A 89 -18.07 5.58 4.24
N LEU A 90 -16.78 5.69 3.93
CA LEU A 90 -15.73 5.90 4.92
C LEU A 90 -15.91 7.20 5.70
N ALA A 91 -16.30 8.29 5.05
CA ALA A 91 -16.53 9.57 5.70
C ALA A 91 -17.72 9.51 6.69
N GLU A 92 -18.84 8.85 6.30
CA GLU A 92 -19.97 8.62 7.20
C GLU A 92 -19.56 7.77 8.41
N GLU A 93 -18.83 6.70 8.18
CA GLU A 93 -18.35 5.81 9.24
C GLU A 93 -17.38 6.54 10.19
N ALA A 94 -16.46 7.32 9.63
CA ALA A 94 -15.50 8.12 10.41
C ALA A 94 -16.21 9.16 11.30
N VAL A 95 -17.21 9.86 10.77
CA VAL A 95 -17.98 10.84 11.59
C VAL A 95 -18.77 10.14 12.70
N ARG A 96 -19.29 8.94 12.46
CA ARG A 96 -19.95 8.14 13.51
C ARG A 96 -18.97 7.65 14.58
N GLU A 97 -17.76 7.28 14.19
CA GLU A 97 -16.76 6.69 15.10
C GLU A 97 -16.02 7.77 15.92
N PHE A 98 -15.59 8.85 15.26
CA PHE A 98 -14.75 9.88 15.90
C PHE A 98 -15.54 11.10 16.41
N GLY A 99 -16.81 11.25 16.01
CA GLY A 99 -17.65 12.41 16.33
C GLY A 99 -17.36 13.60 15.43
N LYS A 100 -18.34 14.51 15.31
CA LYS A 100 -18.25 15.68 14.43
C LYS A 100 -17.17 16.67 14.86
N GLU A 101 -16.95 16.79 16.16
CA GLU A 101 -15.99 17.72 16.76
C GLU A 101 -14.55 17.41 16.36
N ALA A 102 -14.26 16.14 16.09
CA ALA A 102 -12.93 15.71 15.65
C ALA A 102 -12.53 16.31 14.29
N PHE A 103 -13.52 16.65 13.47
CA PHE A 103 -13.30 17.24 12.14
C PHE A 103 -13.14 18.78 12.16
N ALA A 104 -13.19 19.40 13.32
CA ALA A 104 -12.90 20.83 13.45
C ALA A 104 -11.43 21.16 13.19
N ASN A 105 -10.52 20.18 13.32
CA ASN A 105 -9.08 20.32 13.12
C ASN A 105 -8.56 19.30 12.11
N GLU A 106 -7.62 19.71 11.25
CA GLU A 106 -6.95 18.85 10.28
C GLU A 106 -6.04 17.79 10.92
N ASP A 107 -5.72 17.90 12.21
CA ASP A 107 -4.90 16.90 12.92
C ASP A 107 -5.49 15.48 12.84
N ILE A 108 -6.81 15.37 12.68
CA ILE A 108 -7.48 14.08 12.50
C ILE A 108 -7.07 13.37 11.21
N ILE A 109 -6.57 14.08 10.19
CA ILE A 109 -6.21 13.49 8.89
C ILE A 109 -5.21 12.33 9.06
N LYS A 110 -4.25 12.46 9.97
CA LYS A 110 -3.29 11.37 10.25
C LYS A 110 -3.98 10.12 10.79
N THR A 111 -4.95 10.31 11.67
CA THR A 111 -5.77 9.21 12.21
C THR A 111 -6.63 8.59 11.12
N LEU A 112 -7.30 9.41 10.31
CA LEU A 112 -8.12 8.96 9.18
C LEU A 112 -7.29 8.22 8.12
N SER A 113 -6.04 8.61 7.91
CA SER A 113 -5.13 7.93 6.97
C SER A 113 -4.88 6.48 7.38
N VAL A 114 -4.55 6.26 8.66
CA VAL A 114 -4.30 4.91 9.18
C VAL A 114 -5.59 4.11 9.25
N TRP A 115 -6.63 4.69 9.82
CA TRP A 115 -7.95 4.08 9.96
C TRP A 115 -8.57 3.71 8.61
N GLY A 116 -8.56 4.62 7.64
CA GLY A 116 -9.09 4.38 6.31
C GLY A 116 -8.33 3.28 5.57
N LYS A 117 -6.99 3.29 5.67
CA LYS A 117 -6.14 2.22 5.16
C LYS A 117 -6.51 0.85 5.77
N ASP A 118 -6.72 0.79 7.09
CA ASP A 118 -7.09 -0.46 7.77
C ASP A 118 -8.47 -0.95 7.31
N LYS A 119 -9.45 -0.06 7.11
CA LYS A 119 -10.76 -0.39 6.54
C LYS A 119 -10.64 -0.95 5.13
N MET A 120 -9.85 -0.32 4.26
CA MET A 120 -9.61 -0.81 2.89
C MET A 120 -8.92 -2.17 2.89
N MET A 121 -7.97 -2.41 3.81
CA MET A 121 -7.34 -3.74 3.93
C MET A 121 -8.33 -4.83 4.34
N VAL A 122 -9.29 -4.52 5.22
CA VAL A 122 -10.36 -5.48 5.57
C VAL A 122 -11.20 -5.79 4.34
N GLU A 123 -11.62 -4.79 3.58
CA GLU A 123 -12.41 -4.96 2.37
C GLU A 123 -11.65 -5.75 1.28
N ILE A 124 -10.36 -5.42 1.05
CA ILE A 124 -9.51 -6.14 0.10
C ILE A 124 -9.44 -7.63 0.46
N ARG A 125 -9.22 -7.96 1.74
CA ARG A 125 -9.20 -9.36 2.20
C ARG A 125 -10.54 -10.06 1.98
N GLN A 126 -11.65 -9.40 2.28
CA GLN A 126 -12.99 -9.94 2.05
C GLN A 126 -13.24 -10.18 0.56
N ASN A 127 -12.87 -9.25 -0.31
CA ASN A 127 -13.02 -9.39 -1.76
C ASN A 127 -12.19 -10.57 -2.31
N LEU A 128 -10.98 -10.77 -1.81
CA LEU A 128 -10.14 -11.93 -2.17
C LEU A 128 -10.74 -13.24 -1.67
N ASP A 129 -11.22 -13.26 -0.42
CA ASP A 129 -11.88 -14.43 0.17
C ASP A 129 -13.16 -14.84 -0.61
N MET A 130 -13.95 -13.88 -1.08
CA MET A 130 -15.16 -14.14 -1.89
C MET A 130 -14.85 -14.87 -3.18
N VAL A 131 -13.68 -14.71 -3.76
CA VAL A 131 -13.23 -15.44 -4.96
C VAL A 131 -12.30 -16.61 -4.64
N GLY A 132 -12.16 -16.95 -3.36
CA GLY A 132 -11.39 -18.10 -2.88
C GLY A 132 -9.87 -17.90 -2.88
N ILE A 133 -9.36 -16.67 -3.07
CA ILE A 133 -7.94 -16.37 -3.11
C ILE A 133 -7.44 -16.06 -1.70
N LYS A 134 -6.41 -16.79 -1.27
CA LYS A 134 -5.80 -16.66 0.06
C LYS A 134 -4.29 -16.49 -0.04
N PHE A 135 -3.75 -15.62 0.80
CA PHE A 135 -2.31 -15.41 0.94
C PHE A 135 -1.79 -16.00 2.25
N ASP A 136 -0.58 -16.54 2.21
CA ASP A 136 0.11 -16.97 3.43
C ASP A 136 0.53 -15.76 4.26
N ASN A 137 1.04 -14.70 3.60
CA ASN A 137 1.54 -13.51 4.25
C ASN A 137 0.95 -12.22 3.67
N PHE A 138 0.77 -11.22 4.54
CA PHE A 138 0.58 -9.82 4.17
C PHE A 138 1.72 -9.02 4.81
N VAL A 139 2.59 -8.45 3.99
CA VAL A 139 3.79 -7.74 4.44
C VAL A 139 3.61 -6.24 4.28
N SER A 140 3.71 -5.52 5.39
CA SER A 140 3.61 -4.06 5.42
C SER A 140 4.92 -3.43 4.97
N GLU A 141 4.86 -2.43 4.09
CA GLU A 141 6.03 -1.63 3.69
C GLU A 141 6.70 -0.97 4.90
N LYS A 142 5.91 -0.52 5.89
CA LYS A 142 6.46 0.08 7.13
C LYS A 142 7.29 -0.90 7.93
N GLU A 143 6.92 -2.18 7.95
CA GLU A 143 7.69 -3.22 8.65
C GLU A 143 9.03 -3.46 7.94
N VAL A 144 9.05 -3.40 6.61
CA VAL A 144 10.26 -3.56 5.80
C VAL A 144 11.26 -2.44 6.05
N PHE A 145 10.82 -1.22 6.34
CA PHE A 145 11.73 -0.12 6.68
C PHE A 145 12.62 -0.40 7.90
N SER A 146 12.17 -1.22 8.84
CA SER A 146 12.98 -1.60 10.00
C SER A 146 14.22 -2.42 9.62
N GLU A 147 14.21 -3.09 8.46
CA GLU A 147 15.33 -3.90 7.95
C GLU A 147 16.28 -3.09 7.04
N TRP A 148 16.00 -1.80 6.80
CA TRP A 148 16.77 -0.97 5.88
C TRP A 148 18.27 -0.93 6.24
N GLU A 149 18.62 -0.67 7.49
CA GLU A 149 20.01 -0.57 7.90
C GLU A 149 20.80 -1.88 7.65
N LYS A 150 20.14 -3.01 7.85
CA LYS A 150 20.72 -4.34 7.59
C LYS A 150 20.88 -4.60 6.08
N ALA A 151 19.88 -4.22 5.29
CA ALA A 151 19.96 -4.31 3.84
C ALA A 151 21.05 -3.39 3.29
N LYS A 152 21.09 -2.15 3.78
CA LYS A 152 22.11 -1.15 3.41
C LYS A 152 23.51 -1.64 3.69
N ALA A 153 23.77 -2.19 4.88
CA ALA A 153 25.08 -2.72 5.24
C ALA A 153 25.55 -3.80 4.25
N LYS A 154 24.67 -4.72 3.84
CA LYS A 154 24.99 -5.73 2.83
C LYS A 154 25.27 -5.12 1.45
N LEU A 155 24.53 -4.12 1.04
CA LEU A 155 24.74 -3.44 -0.23
C LEU A 155 26.05 -2.65 -0.24
N ASP A 156 26.43 -2.02 0.89
CA ASP A 156 27.70 -1.33 1.06
C ASP A 156 28.88 -2.31 1.02
N GLU A 157 28.79 -3.51 1.65
CA GLU A 157 29.82 -4.55 1.56
C GLU A 157 30.11 -4.98 0.12
N HIS A 158 29.12 -4.91 -0.76
CA HIS A 158 29.26 -5.25 -2.18
C HIS A 158 29.52 -4.02 -3.07
N SER A 159 29.74 -2.84 -2.49
CA SER A 159 29.91 -1.57 -3.21
C SER A 159 28.76 -1.26 -4.17
N ALA A 160 27.56 -1.77 -3.88
CA ALA A 160 26.39 -1.66 -4.71
C ALA A 160 25.69 -0.28 -4.59
N LEU A 161 26.06 0.52 -3.58
CA LEU A 161 25.51 1.85 -3.35
C LEU A 161 26.51 2.96 -3.68
N TYR A 162 25.99 4.11 -4.08
CA TYR A 162 26.75 5.36 -4.20
C TYR A 162 25.87 6.57 -3.91
N VAL A 163 26.50 7.69 -3.54
CA VAL A 163 25.83 8.95 -3.28
C VAL A 163 25.99 9.87 -4.49
N ASN A 164 24.90 10.41 -4.99
CA ASN A 164 24.90 11.45 -6.02
C ASN A 164 23.76 12.43 -5.75
N GLU A 165 24.06 13.74 -5.78
CA GLU A 165 23.09 14.82 -5.55
C GLU A 165 22.27 14.66 -4.25
N GLY A 166 22.92 14.26 -3.15
CA GLY A 166 22.27 14.05 -1.85
C GLY A 166 21.37 12.80 -1.75
N LYS A 167 21.30 11.99 -2.80
CA LYS A 167 20.52 10.75 -2.87
C LYS A 167 21.43 9.53 -2.80
N ILE A 168 20.94 8.43 -2.24
CA ILE A 168 21.61 7.13 -2.32
C ILE A 168 21.02 6.34 -3.50
N TRP A 169 21.90 5.90 -4.35
CA TRP A 169 21.58 5.14 -5.56
C TRP A 169 22.10 3.72 -5.46
N LEU A 170 21.33 2.78 -6.00
CA LEU A 170 21.70 1.39 -6.18
C LEU A 170 22.15 1.18 -7.62
N ARG A 171 23.33 0.54 -7.82
CA ARG A 171 23.95 0.23 -9.12
C ARG A 171 23.22 -0.90 -9.85
N THR A 172 21.96 -0.72 -10.15
CA THR A 172 21.14 -1.75 -10.81
C THR A 172 21.55 -1.99 -12.26
N THR A 173 22.22 -1.03 -12.91
CA THR A 173 22.78 -1.21 -14.27
C THR A 173 23.83 -2.32 -14.33
N GLU A 174 24.60 -2.57 -13.26
CA GLU A 174 25.54 -3.70 -13.17
C GLU A 174 24.84 -5.06 -13.18
N HIS A 175 23.51 -5.06 -12.89
CA HIS A 175 22.64 -6.22 -12.87
C HIS A 175 21.61 -6.25 -14.02
N LYS A 176 21.91 -5.56 -15.13
CA LYS A 176 21.11 -5.53 -16.39
C LYS A 176 19.80 -4.73 -16.27
N ASP A 177 19.66 -3.83 -15.31
CA ASP A 177 18.57 -2.83 -15.32
C ASP A 177 18.93 -1.71 -16.33
N GLU A 178 17.92 -1.00 -16.82
CA GLU A 178 18.10 0.11 -17.78
C GLU A 178 18.78 1.33 -17.17
N LYS A 179 18.61 1.54 -15.85
CA LYS A 179 19.17 2.68 -15.11
C LYS A 179 19.36 2.33 -13.63
N ASP A 180 20.27 3.04 -12.96
CA ASP A 180 20.41 2.96 -11.51
C ASP A 180 19.17 3.50 -10.79
N ARG A 181 18.88 2.99 -9.60
CA ARG A 181 17.69 3.30 -8.84
C ARG A 181 18.00 4.08 -7.57
N VAL A 182 17.23 5.15 -7.34
CA VAL A 182 17.30 5.89 -6.07
C VAL A 182 16.64 5.03 -4.98
N VAL A 183 17.39 4.71 -3.94
CA VAL A 183 16.90 3.95 -2.76
C VAL A 183 16.69 4.83 -1.54
N VAL A 184 17.37 5.99 -1.46
CA VAL A 184 17.09 7.04 -0.46
C VAL A 184 17.07 8.39 -1.16
N ARG A 185 16.03 9.18 -0.91
CA ARG A 185 15.87 10.53 -1.44
C ARG A 185 16.62 11.54 -0.57
N GLU A 186 16.73 12.81 -1.02
CA GLU A 186 17.38 13.90 -0.28
C GLU A 186 16.75 14.18 1.10
N ASN A 187 15.47 13.88 1.24
CA ASN A 187 14.71 14.11 2.47
C ASN A 187 14.46 12.82 3.28
N GLY A 188 15.18 11.75 2.97
CA GLY A 188 15.06 10.46 3.63
C GLY A 188 14.01 9.54 3.00
#